data_b16305cbda7c04410628a73f064ab989
#
_entry.id   b16305cbda7c04410628a73f064ab989
#
_cell.length_a   1.000
_cell.length_b   1.000
_cell.length_c   1.000
_cell.angle_alpha   90.00
_cell.angle_beta   90.00
_cell.angle_gamma   90.00
#
_symmetry.space_group_name_H-M   'P 1'
#
loop_
_entity.id
_entity.type
_entity.pdbx_description
1 polymer ?
#
loop_
_entity_poly.entity_id
_entity_poly.type
_entity_poly.pdbx_seq_one_letter_code
_entity_poly.pdbx_strand_id
1 'polypeptide(L)'
;MPPQISLKRWLIPGILALGVLGFVLLNVLKPRPAVQPAEKPVPLVQIDAISPAAGGIRIQGSGLVKPPHELVIAAEVSGRVQSVHPQLVAGGQFSSGQPLVVLDPAPFEAALSQALAEHASAQANLRLAEQLYTRTQELIAKGFLSQQTLDERTSQRDQAAAGLARAQALVDSRQIDMRRSQIVAPFAGIVLSQRVSTGEIVQPGRELARVFPSNRLEVTVSLTDREIALLGDVWRGVVGTTSQTRKISAEVVIRYGAQLLRWPARVDRVEAAVDPTTRTFNLVVAVDNPWQAAAMKAVSTPSSSPPLLVGMYAQVEIEGLRPGPFAKIPRKALRDGQHIWILSDSKTLEIRPVSLLYETDQIAYIALDGLPPRFQLITSDMRVAVEGMALRTADPDNGPPRPAN
;
A
#
# COMPACT_ATOMS: atom_id res chain seq x y z
N MET A 1 39.45 -122.66 13.58
CA MET A 1 39.96 -121.31 13.58
C MET A 1 38.79 -120.35 13.33
N PRO A 2 38.34 -119.61 14.28
CA PRO A 2 37.26 -118.61 14.06
C PRO A 2 37.82 -117.33 13.59
N PRO A 3 37.11 -116.52 12.76
CA PRO A 3 37.58 -115.24 12.27
C PRO A 3 37.34 -114.17 13.32
N GLN A 4 38.35 -113.36 13.57
CA GLN A 4 38.26 -112.21 14.43
C GLN A 4 37.50 -111.04 13.68
N ILE A 5 36.36 -110.71 14.22
CA ILE A 5 35.60 -109.57 13.78
C ILE A 5 36.21 -108.27 14.40
N SER A 6 36.82 -107.45 13.58
CA SER A 6 37.47 -106.19 14.07
C SER A 6 36.44 -105.16 14.49
N LEU A 7 36.39 -104.96 15.76
CA LEU A 7 35.51 -103.97 16.52
C LEU A 7 35.69 -102.53 16.04
N LYS A 8 36.77 -102.21 15.33
CA LYS A 8 37.11 -100.85 14.85
C LYS A 8 36.23 -100.33 13.69
N ARG A 9 35.54 -101.24 12.91
CA ARG A 9 34.72 -100.86 11.81
C ARG A 9 33.35 -100.27 12.16
N TRP A 10 32.88 -100.45 13.38
CA TRP A 10 31.59 -99.95 13.82
C TRP A 10 31.70 -98.65 14.72
N LEU A 11 32.89 -98.22 15.11
CA LEU A 11 33.11 -97.00 15.86
C LEU A 11 32.87 -95.75 15.06
N ILE A 12 33.23 -95.76 13.77
CA ILE A 12 33.07 -94.57 12.91
C ILE A 12 31.58 -94.23 12.64
N PRO A 13 30.71 -95.20 12.24
CA PRO A 13 29.30 -94.90 12.03
C PRO A 13 28.58 -94.52 13.32
N GLY A 14 29.03 -95.13 14.52
CA GLY A 14 28.48 -94.77 15.79
C GLY A 14 28.74 -93.34 16.22
N ILE A 15 29.97 -92.87 16.05
CA ILE A 15 30.31 -91.45 16.29
C ILE A 15 29.56 -90.51 15.42
N LEU A 16 29.39 -90.86 14.11
CA LEU A 16 28.64 -90.08 13.18
C LEU A 16 27.14 -89.98 13.52
N ALA A 17 26.56 -91.12 13.88
CA ALA A 17 25.17 -91.20 14.41
C ALA A 17 24.96 -90.37 15.68
N LEU A 18 25.94 -90.37 16.61
CA LEU A 18 25.88 -89.59 17.82
C LEU A 18 26.01 -88.11 17.54
N GLY A 19 26.87 -87.73 16.57
CA GLY A 19 27.01 -86.35 16.11
C GLY A 19 25.74 -85.78 15.45
N VAL A 20 25.09 -86.58 14.60
CA VAL A 20 23.81 -86.23 13.99
C VAL A 20 22.69 -86.11 15.01
N LEU A 21 22.64 -87.08 15.99
CA LEU A 21 21.66 -87.04 17.09
C LEU A 21 21.86 -85.79 17.95
N GLY A 22 23.11 -85.49 18.30
CA GLY A 22 23.47 -84.26 19.05
C GLY A 22 23.10 -82.96 18.30
N PHE A 23 23.33 -82.94 16.96
CA PHE A 23 22.97 -81.83 16.13
C PHE A 23 21.43 -81.61 16.00
N VAL A 24 20.68 -82.71 15.90
CA VAL A 24 19.21 -82.67 15.87
C VAL A 24 18.69 -82.22 17.23
N LEU A 25 19.25 -82.73 18.33
CA LEU A 25 18.86 -82.36 19.69
C LEU A 25 19.14 -80.90 19.98
N LEU A 26 20.30 -80.36 19.55
CA LEU A 26 20.65 -78.96 19.68
C LEU A 26 19.77 -78.09 18.83
N ASN A 27 19.29 -78.52 17.65
CA ASN A 27 18.38 -77.76 16.79
C ASN A 27 16.94 -77.79 17.36
N VAL A 28 16.49 -78.84 17.95
CA VAL A 28 15.16 -78.95 18.61
C VAL A 28 15.10 -78.18 19.90
N LEU A 29 16.20 -78.17 20.66
CA LEU A 29 16.30 -77.45 21.98
C LEU A 29 16.68 -75.94 21.80
N LYS A 30 16.92 -75.42 20.57
CA LYS A 30 17.13 -74.00 20.39
C LYS A 30 15.87 -73.24 20.83
N PRO A 31 15.94 -72.35 21.85
CA PRO A 31 14.80 -71.55 22.23
C PRO A 31 14.47 -70.65 21.04
N ARG A 32 13.26 -70.78 20.50
CA ARG A 32 12.76 -69.86 19.47
C ARG A 32 12.77 -68.47 20.12
N PRO A 33 13.48 -67.47 19.58
CA PRO A 33 13.41 -66.12 20.09
C PRO A 33 11.93 -65.74 20.10
N ALA A 34 11.40 -65.37 21.26
CA ALA A 34 10.07 -64.80 21.35
C ALA A 34 10.12 -63.49 20.50
N VAL A 35 9.44 -63.51 19.39
CA VAL A 35 9.19 -62.30 18.60
C VAL A 35 8.28 -61.45 19.46
N GLN A 36 8.89 -60.61 20.30
CA GLN A 36 8.13 -59.52 20.90
C GLN A 36 7.60 -58.70 19.74
N PRO A 37 6.26 -58.47 19.65
CA PRO A 37 5.73 -57.54 18.67
C PRO A 37 6.47 -56.24 18.90
N ALA A 38 7.25 -55.79 17.92
CA ALA A 38 7.90 -54.50 17.99
C ALA A 38 6.77 -53.46 18.22
N GLU A 39 6.68 -52.93 19.42
CA GLU A 39 5.81 -51.80 19.68
C GLU A 39 6.21 -50.72 18.65
N LYS A 40 5.29 -50.47 17.72
CA LYS A 40 5.52 -49.42 16.72
C LYS A 40 5.77 -48.12 17.48
N PRO A 41 6.94 -47.49 17.34
CA PRO A 41 7.25 -46.29 18.10
C PRO A 41 6.15 -45.26 17.83
N VAL A 42 5.42 -44.89 18.87
CA VAL A 42 4.36 -43.88 18.80
C VAL A 42 5.04 -42.54 18.53
N PRO A 43 4.79 -41.90 17.40
CA PRO A 43 5.46 -40.67 17.04
C PRO A 43 5.12 -39.54 18.02
N LEU A 44 6.14 -38.73 18.34
CA LEU A 44 6.02 -37.55 19.16
C LEU A 44 5.62 -36.38 18.25
N VAL A 45 4.53 -35.71 18.59
CA VAL A 45 3.99 -34.57 17.79
C VAL A 45 3.93 -33.29 18.60
N GLN A 46 4.14 -32.17 17.91
CA GLN A 46 3.87 -30.85 18.44
C GLN A 46 2.42 -30.48 18.11
N ILE A 47 1.74 -29.87 19.07
CA ILE A 47 0.35 -29.45 18.94
C ILE A 47 0.20 -27.97 19.27
N ASP A 48 -0.67 -27.31 18.53
CA ASP A 48 -1.12 -25.95 18.81
C ASP A 48 -2.63 -25.97 19.10
N ALA A 49 -3.06 -25.31 20.17
CA ALA A 49 -4.48 -25.18 20.48
C ALA A 49 -5.08 -24.09 19.57
N ILE A 50 -6.01 -24.49 18.73
CA ILE A 50 -6.69 -23.60 17.78
C ILE A 50 -8.07 -23.25 18.33
N SER A 51 -8.42 -21.97 18.22
CA SER A 51 -9.73 -21.41 18.55
C SER A 51 -10.20 -20.47 17.42
N PRO A 52 -11.52 -20.16 17.36
CA PRO A 52 -12.06 -19.23 16.38
C PRO A 52 -11.31 -17.90 16.43
N ALA A 53 -10.92 -17.41 15.27
CA ALA A 53 -10.24 -16.13 15.16
C ALA A 53 -11.25 -14.97 15.30
N ALA A 54 -10.85 -13.95 16.05
CA ALA A 54 -11.59 -12.71 16.12
C ALA A 54 -11.20 -11.78 14.96
N GLY A 55 -12.16 -10.97 14.46
CA GLY A 55 -11.91 -9.98 13.39
C GLY A 55 -12.16 -10.52 11.99
N GLY A 56 -11.69 -9.77 10.97
CA GLY A 56 -11.75 -10.16 9.57
C GLY A 56 -10.48 -10.90 9.12
N ILE A 57 -10.54 -11.47 7.92
CA ILE A 57 -9.35 -12.00 7.24
C ILE A 57 -8.43 -10.81 6.94
N ARG A 58 -7.15 -10.91 7.28
CA ARG A 58 -6.16 -9.87 6.92
C ARG A 58 -5.54 -10.20 5.59
N ILE A 59 -5.86 -9.38 4.61
CA ILE A 59 -5.30 -9.47 3.27
C ILE A 59 -4.00 -8.67 3.29
N GLN A 60 -2.94 -9.26 2.76
CA GLN A 60 -1.64 -8.62 2.65
C GLN A 60 -1.33 -8.31 1.20
N GLY A 61 -0.88 -7.10 0.97
CA GLY A 61 -0.35 -6.68 -0.30
C GLY A 61 0.83 -5.76 -0.09
N SER A 62 1.45 -5.35 -1.17
CA SER A 62 2.60 -4.44 -1.09
C SER A 62 2.59 -3.47 -2.25
N GLY A 63 3.19 -2.32 -2.04
CA GLY A 63 3.24 -1.29 -3.06
C GLY A 63 4.19 -0.16 -2.73
N LEU A 64 4.35 0.72 -3.70
CA LEU A 64 5.19 1.90 -3.56
C LEU A 64 4.35 3.06 -3.00
N VAL A 65 4.91 3.75 -2.03
CA VAL A 65 4.32 4.98 -1.47
C VAL A 65 4.46 6.10 -2.49
N LYS A 66 3.34 6.70 -2.88
CA LYS A 66 3.26 7.79 -3.85
C LYS A 66 2.40 8.93 -3.31
N PRO A 67 2.60 10.15 -3.77
CA PRO A 67 1.62 11.21 -3.51
C PRO A 67 0.34 10.97 -4.34
N PRO A 68 -0.82 11.49 -3.91
CA PRO A 68 -2.06 11.38 -4.67
C PRO A 68 -1.97 12.04 -6.05
N HIS A 69 -1.21 13.12 -6.16
CA HIS A 69 -0.84 13.79 -7.40
C HIS A 69 0.43 14.60 -7.19
N GLU A 70 1.18 14.77 -8.27
CA GLU A 70 2.32 15.68 -8.33
C GLU A 70 1.93 16.89 -9.16
N LEU A 71 2.36 18.07 -8.72
CA LEU A 71 2.18 19.30 -9.46
C LEU A 71 3.53 19.86 -9.88
N VAL A 72 3.63 20.17 -11.17
CA VAL A 72 4.77 20.91 -11.71
C VAL A 72 4.48 22.41 -11.57
N ILE A 73 5.28 23.10 -10.79
CA ILE A 73 5.30 24.55 -10.71
C ILE A 73 6.15 25.07 -11.87
N ALA A 74 5.53 25.81 -12.77
CA ALA A 74 6.20 26.35 -13.97
C ALA A 74 6.06 27.88 -14.02
N ALA A 75 7.00 28.54 -14.68
CA ALA A 75 6.89 29.96 -14.97
C ALA A 75 5.76 30.22 -15.98
N GLU A 76 4.94 31.22 -15.72
CA GLU A 76 3.87 31.64 -16.62
C GLU A 76 4.25 32.85 -17.49
N VAL A 77 5.23 33.63 -17.03
CA VAL A 77 5.78 34.78 -17.71
C VAL A 77 7.30 34.73 -17.78
N SER A 78 7.90 35.41 -18.74
CA SER A 78 9.35 35.54 -18.90
C SER A 78 9.90 36.57 -17.93
N GLY A 79 11.01 36.22 -17.25
CA GLY A 79 11.69 37.17 -16.36
C GLY A 79 12.96 36.57 -15.75
N ARG A 80 13.75 37.43 -15.09
CA ARG A 80 14.88 37.01 -14.28
C ARG A 80 14.38 36.66 -12.88
N VAL A 81 14.83 35.53 -12.34
CA VAL A 81 14.54 35.14 -10.97
C VAL A 81 15.26 36.07 -10.00
N GLN A 82 14.51 36.88 -9.25
CA GLN A 82 15.03 37.74 -8.23
C GLN A 82 15.35 36.98 -6.95
N SER A 83 14.41 36.11 -6.54
CA SER A 83 14.59 35.31 -5.33
C SER A 83 13.87 33.97 -5.43
N VAL A 84 14.45 32.98 -4.76
CA VAL A 84 13.87 31.64 -4.55
C VAL A 84 13.70 31.45 -3.06
N HIS A 85 12.52 30.97 -2.63
CA HIS A 85 12.25 30.74 -1.21
C HIS A 85 13.23 29.71 -0.63
N PRO A 86 13.83 29.92 0.56
CA PRO A 86 14.84 29.01 1.13
C PRO A 86 14.34 27.58 1.34
N GLN A 87 13.03 27.39 1.56
CA GLN A 87 12.43 26.05 1.68
C GLN A 87 12.07 25.41 0.34
N LEU A 88 12.29 26.07 -0.80
CA LEU A 88 12.12 25.45 -2.10
C LEU A 88 13.33 24.57 -2.44
N VAL A 89 13.59 23.58 -1.61
CA VAL A 89 14.62 22.56 -1.76
C VAL A 89 13.97 21.18 -1.59
N ALA A 90 14.55 20.14 -2.15
CA ALA A 90 13.99 18.79 -2.04
C ALA A 90 13.76 18.43 -0.55
N GLY A 91 12.54 18.02 -0.20
CA GLY A 91 12.10 17.75 1.17
C GLY A 91 11.64 18.98 1.96
N GLY A 92 11.79 20.20 1.43
CA GLY A 92 11.31 21.42 2.08
C GLY A 92 9.79 21.49 2.09
N GLN A 93 9.23 22.12 3.13
CA GLN A 93 7.77 22.26 3.33
C GLN A 93 7.36 23.71 3.10
N PHE A 94 6.18 23.90 2.54
CA PHE A 94 5.61 25.20 2.26
C PHE A 94 4.11 25.24 2.56
N SER A 95 3.60 26.44 2.82
CA SER A 95 2.18 26.69 3.08
C SER A 95 1.46 27.17 1.83
N SER A 96 0.14 26.99 1.76
CA SER A 96 -0.69 27.56 0.69
C SER A 96 -0.56 29.07 0.63
N GLY A 97 -0.44 29.64 -0.59
CA GLY A 97 -0.26 31.06 -0.84
C GLY A 97 1.15 31.60 -0.57
N GLN A 98 2.08 30.76 -0.12
CA GLN A 98 3.46 31.18 0.14
C GLN A 98 4.19 31.46 -1.17
N PRO A 99 4.89 32.60 -1.33
CA PRO A 99 5.73 32.87 -2.48
C PRO A 99 6.89 31.87 -2.55
N LEU A 100 7.00 31.13 -3.63
CA LEU A 100 8.05 30.15 -3.86
C LEU A 100 9.19 30.71 -4.71
N VAL A 101 8.83 31.45 -5.78
CA VAL A 101 9.76 32.12 -6.69
C VAL A 101 9.22 33.50 -7.00
N VAL A 102 10.07 34.50 -6.97
CA VAL A 102 9.75 35.88 -7.35
C VAL A 102 10.64 36.26 -8.50
N LEU A 103 10.04 36.67 -9.61
CA LEU A 103 10.74 37.27 -10.74
C LEU A 103 10.99 38.76 -10.47
N ASP A 104 11.96 39.36 -11.14
CA ASP A 104 12.23 40.78 -11.07
C ASP A 104 10.96 41.58 -11.40
N PRO A 105 10.37 42.32 -10.45
CA PRO A 105 9.10 43.02 -10.67
C PRO A 105 9.25 44.28 -11.53
N ALA A 106 10.45 44.87 -11.63
CA ALA A 106 10.64 46.17 -12.27
C ALA A 106 10.10 46.28 -13.71
N PRO A 107 10.30 45.31 -14.62
CA PRO A 107 9.71 45.35 -15.93
C PRO A 107 8.18 45.29 -15.93
N PHE A 108 7.59 44.53 -15.01
CA PHE A 108 6.13 44.39 -14.92
C PHE A 108 5.50 45.65 -14.31
N GLU A 109 6.13 46.25 -13.31
CA GLU A 109 5.69 47.51 -12.70
C GLU A 109 5.74 48.65 -13.74
N ALA A 110 6.80 48.74 -14.52
CA ALA A 110 6.92 49.75 -15.60
C ALA A 110 5.83 49.57 -16.65
N ALA A 111 5.55 48.34 -17.11
CA ALA A 111 4.52 48.04 -18.08
C ALA A 111 3.11 48.35 -17.54
N LEU A 112 2.84 48.06 -16.26
CA LEU A 112 1.58 48.39 -15.61
C LEU A 112 1.41 49.89 -15.46
N SER A 113 2.46 50.64 -15.07
CA SER A 113 2.45 52.10 -14.98
C SER A 113 2.16 52.75 -16.31
N GLN A 114 2.75 52.26 -17.41
CA GLN A 114 2.46 52.72 -18.74
C GLN A 114 0.99 52.48 -19.12
N ALA A 115 0.45 51.30 -18.88
CA ALA A 115 -0.96 50.99 -19.20
C ALA A 115 -1.93 51.85 -18.37
N LEU A 116 -1.61 52.15 -17.12
CA LEU A 116 -2.40 53.07 -16.28
C LEU A 116 -2.39 54.49 -16.81
N ALA A 117 -1.26 54.98 -17.33
CA ALA A 117 -1.18 56.32 -17.98
C ALA A 117 -2.01 56.37 -19.27
N GLU A 118 -1.97 55.32 -20.09
CA GLU A 118 -2.82 55.21 -21.32
C GLU A 118 -4.31 55.17 -20.96
N HIS A 119 -4.69 54.44 -19.91
CA HIS A 119 -6.07 54.41 -19.42
C HIS A 119 -6.54 55.81 -18.95
N ALA A 120 -5.71 56.50 -18.16
CA ALA A 120 -6.03 57.88 -17.71
C ALA A 120 -6.21 58.86 -18.88
N SER A 121 -5.38 58.75 -19.91
CA SER A 121 -5.53 59.54 -21.16
C SER A 121 -6.82 59.23 -21.91
N ALA A 122 -7.16 57.93 -22.08
CA ALA A 122 -8.40 57.50 -22.73
C ALA A 122 -9.65 57.96 -21.95
N GLN A 123 -9.57 57.90 -20.62
CA GLN A 123 -10.64 58.41 -19.76
C GLN A 123 -10.86 59.94 -19.90
N ALA A 124 -9.77 60.71 -19.99
CA ALA A 124 -9.86 62.12 -20.23
C ALA A 124 -10.49 62.45 -21.61
N ASN A 125 -10.12 61.70 -22.64
CA ASN A 125 -10.69 61.81 -23.98
C ASN A 125 -12.19 61.52 -24.01
N LEU A 126 -12.63 60.45 -23.30
CA LEU A 126 -14.06 60.13 -23.21
C LEU A 126 -14.82 61.24 -22.46
N ARG A 127 -14.30 61.75 -21.36
CA ARG A 127 -14.93 62.89 -20.64
C ARG A 127 -15.10 64.10 -21.52
N LEU A 128 -14.09 64.48 -22.35
CA LEU A 128 -14.19 65.57 -23.29
C LEU A 128 -15.28 65.29 -24.35
N ALA A 129 -15.31 64.09 -24.91
CA ALA A 129 -16.30 63.70 -25.91
C ALA A 129 -17.74 63.72 -25.35
N GLU A 130 -17.93 63.28 -24.13
CA GLU A 130 -19.22 63.32 -23.38
C GLU A 130 -19.66 64.77 -23.16
N GLN A 131 -18.77 65.65 -22.72
CA GLN A 131 -19.08 67.09 -22.51
C GLN A 131 -19.50 67.75 -23.82
N LEU A 132 -18.79 67.48 -24.94
CA LEU A 132 -19.14 68.02 -26.25
C LEU A 132 -20.47 67.46 -26.74
N TYR A 133 -20.74 66.15 -26.56
CA TYR A 133 -22.01 65.55 -26.88
C TYR A 133 -23.16 66.18 -26.12
N THR A 134 -23.06 66.30 -24.80
CA THR A 134 -24.10 66.91 -23.95
C THR A 134 -24.37 68.38 -24.34
N ARG A 135 -23.29 69.17 -24.53
CA ARG A 135 -23.44 70.53 -24.98
C ARG A 135 -24.14 70.60 -26.39
N THR A 136 -23.80 69.76 -27.33
CA THR A 136 -24.41 69.67 -28.63
C THR A 136 -25.90 69.34 -28.58
N GLN A 137 -26.24 68.40 -27.72
CA GLN A 137 -27.62 67.96 -27.44
C GLN A 137 -28.49 69.15 -26.91
N GLU A 138 -27.95 69.96 -25.98
CA GLU A 138 -28.61 71.20 -25.50
C GLU A 138 -28.83 72.21 -26.50
N LEU A 139 -27.84 72.44 -27.44
CA LEU A 139 -27.91 73.42 -28.50
C LEU A 139 -28.90 73.03 -29.63
N ILE A 140 -29.04 71.75 -29.92
CA ILE A 140 -30.05 71.24 -30.82
C ILE A 140 -31.45 71.41 -30.25
N ALA A 141 -31.64 71.14 -28.96
CA ALA A 141 -32.93 71.36 -28.26
C ALA A 141 -33.37 72.84 -28.34
N LYS A 142 -32.40 73.79 -28.48
CA LYS A 142 -32.63 75.22 -28.68
C LYS A 142 -32.69 75.63 -30.17
N GLY A 143 -32.59 74.73 -31.14
CA GLY A 143 -32.66 75.02 -32.57
C GLY A 143 -31.40 75.58 -33.23
N PHE A 144 -30.22 75.52 -32.52
CA PHE A 144 -28.98 76.19 -33.00
C PHE A 144 -28.09 75.26 -33.82
N LEU A 145 -28.27 73.94 -33.81
CA LEU A 145 -27.41 72.95 -34.50
C LEU A 145 -28.25 71.93 -35.26
N SER A 146 -27.60 71.21 -36.20
CA SER A 146 -28.24 70.16 -37.02
C SER A 146 -28.15 68.82 -36.38
N GLN A 147 -29.05 67.86 -36.76
CA GLN A 147 -29.01 66.47 -36.33
C GLN A 147 -27.71 65.79 -36.76
N GLN A 148 -27.19 66.12 -37.94
CA GLN A 148 -25.92 65.56 -38.42
C GLN A 148 -24.77 65.88 -37.46
N THR A 149 -24.73 67.06 -36.83
CA THR A 149 -23.71 67.40 -35.82
C THR A 149 -23.82 66.54 -34.57
N LEU A 150 -25.05 66.17 -34.16
CA LEU A 150 -25.26 65.26 -33.03
C LEU A 150 -24.75 63.87 -33.39
N ASP A 151 -25.05 63.37 -34.56
CA ASP A 151 -24.62 62.05 -35.02
C ASP A 151 -23.07 61.93 -35.05
N GLU A 152 -22.38 63.00 -35.48
CA GLU A 152 -20.93 63.13 -35.45
C GLU A 152 -20.39 63.09 -34.02
N ARG A 153 -21.01 63.83 -33.07
CA ARG A 153 -20.60 63.78 -31.61
C ARG A 153 -20.90 62.46 -30.94
N THR A 154 -22.01 61.84 -31.35
CA THR A 154 -22.34 60.50 -30.88
C THR A 154 -21.26 59.50 -31.29
N SER A 155 -20.87 59.49 -32.55
CA SER A 155 -19.77 58.65 -33.08
C SER A 155 -18.45 58.92 -32.36
N GLN A 156 -18.11 60.21 -32.12
CA GLN A 156 -16.89 60.56 -31.37
C GLN A 156 -16.90 60.06 -29.94
N ARG A 157 -18.04 60.21 -29.22
CA ARG A 157 -18.20 59.67 -27.86
C ARG A 157 -18.05 58.15 -27.84
N ASP A 158 -18.71 57.47 -28.78
CA ASP A 158 -18.68 56.01 -28.87
C ASP A 158 -17.27 55.48 -29.23
N GLN A 159 -16.55 56.17 -30.08
CA GLN A 159 -15.14 55.90 -30.37
C GLN A 159 -14.24 56.12 -29.15
N ALA A 160 -14.47 57.18 -28.38
CA ALA A 160 -13.71 57.44 -27.15
C ALA A 160 -14.03 56.39 -26.06
N ALA A 161 -15.30 55.98 -25.93
CA ALA A 161 -15.72 54.91 -25.04
C ALA A 161 -15.04 53.58 -25.40
N ALA A 162 -15.01 53.23 -26.69
CA ALA A 162 -14.29 52.04 -27.16
C ALA A 162 -12.77 52.12 -26.89
N GLY A 163 -12.20 53.34 -27.00
CA GLY A 163 -10.80 53.62 -26.64
C GLY A 163 -10.50 53.37 -25.16
N LEU A 164 -11.38 53.83 -24.27
CA LEU A 164 -11.26 53.57 -22.83
C LEU A 164 -11.37 52.07 -22.52
N ALA A 165 -12.34 51.37 -23.09
CA ALA A 165 -12.49 49.94 -22.89
C ALA A 165 -11.23 49.15 -23.30
N ARG A 166 -10.59 49.54 -24.42
CA ARG A 166 -9.31 48.93 -24.84
C ARG A 166 -8.18 49.22 -23.85
N ALA A 167 -8.06 50.46 -23.38
CA ALA A 167 -7.04 50.82 -22.41
C ALA A 167 -7.24 50.08 -21.05
N GLN A 168 -8.50 49.91 -20.60
CA GLN A 168 -8.82 49.11 -19.42
C GLN A 168 -8.39 47.68 -19.60
N ALA A 169 -8.69 47.04 -20.73
CA ALA A 169 -8.27 45.65 -20.99
C ALA A 169 -6.73 45.50 -20.98
N LEU A 170 -5.99 46.52 -21.41
CA LEU A 170 -4.53 46.53 -21.32
C LEU A 170 -4.06 46.59 -19.88
N VAL A 171 -4.66 47.41 -19.02
CA VAL A 171 -4.35 47.46 -17.57
C VAL A 171 -4.59 46.11 -16.96
N ASP A 172 -5.73 45.47 -17.20
CA ASP A 172 -6.08 44.15 -16.68
C ASP A 172 -5.04 43.08 -17.07
N SER A 173 -4.60 43.09 -18.35
CA SER A 173 -3.55 42.23 -18.86
C SER A 173 -2.23 42.42 -18.10
N ARG A 174 -1.78 43.66 -17.89
CA ARG A 174 -0.52 43.94 -17.18
C ARG A 174 -0.59 43.62 -15.71
N GLN A 175 -1.76 43.75 -15.08
CA GLN A 175 -1.99 43.28 -13.73
C GLN A 175 -1.88 41.76 -13.60
N ILE A 176 -2.38 41.01 -14.61
CA ILE A 176 -2.23 39.55 -14.62
C ILE A 176 -0.74 39.18 -14.75
N ASP A 177 0.00 39.80 -15.67
CA ASP A 177 1.44 39.55 -15.86
C ASP A 177 2.22 39.83 -14.57
N MET A 178 1.89 40.91 -13.86
CA MET A 178 2.50 41.27 -12.59
C MET A 178 2.18 40.24 -11.51
N ARG A 179 0.94 39.76 -11.40
CA ARG A 179 0.62 38.67 -10.47
C ARG A 179 1.38 37.38 -10.79
N ARG A 180 1.54 37.04 -12.07
CA ARG A 180 2.25 35.87 -12.56
C ARG A 180 3.77 35.94 -12.34
N SER A 181 4.31 37.15 -12.14
CA SER A 181 5.73 37.31 -11.77
C SER A 181 6.04 36.79 -10.37
N GLN A 182 5.01 36.65 -9.53
CA GLN A 182 5.14 36.08 -8.19
C GLN A 182 4.49 34.68 -8.14
N ILE A 183 5.30 33.65 -8.24
CA ILE A 183 4.87 32.26 -8.26
C ILE A 183 4.59 31.82 -6.83
N VAL A 184 3.33 31.58 -6.50
CA VAL A 184 2.87 31.18 -5.17
C VAL A 184 2.45 29.73 -5.13
N ALA A 185 2.54 29.12 -3.95
CA ALA A 185 2.11 27.75 -3.70
C ALA A 185 0.57 27.64 -3.75
N PRO A 186 -0.03 26.75 -4.57
CA PRO A 186 -1.48 26.61 -4.65
C PRO A 186 -2.09 25.86 -3.45
N PHE A 187 -1.29 25.07 -2.74
CA PHE A 187 -1.67 24.31 -1.55
C PHE A 187 -0.49 24.19 -0.59
N ALA A 188 -0.72 23.68 0.61
CA ALA A 188 0.35 23.32 1.53
C ALA A 188 0.97 21.98 1.15
N GLY A 189 2.29 21.92 0.97
CA GLY A 189 2.93 20.74 0.39
C GLY A 189 4.41 20.62 0.68
N ILE A 190 5.01 19.69 -0.03
CA ILE A 190 6.43 19.34 0.06
C ILE A 190 7.03 19.38 -1.33
N VAL A 191 8.26 19.85 -1.38
CA VAL A 191 9.06 19.91 -2.60
C VAL A 191 9.67 18.55 -2.90
N LEU A 192 9.35 17.98 -4.06
CA LEU A 192 9.98 16.75 -4.55
C LEU A 192 11.33 17.07 -5.22
N SER A 193 11.35 18.11 -6.05
CA SER A 193 12.57 18.58 -6.71
C SER A 193 12.49 20.05 -7.05
N GLN A 194 13.64 20.73 -7.04
CA GLN A 194 13.83 22.12 -7.46
C GLN A 194 14.69 22.14 -8.73
N ARG A 195 14.33 23.04 -9.68
CA ARG A 195 15.01 23.18 -10.98
C ARG A 195 15.28 24.62 -11.36
N VAL A 196 15.26 25.54 -10.41
CA VAL A 196 15.47 26.97 -10.64
C VAL A 196 16.44 27.53 -9.63
N SER A 197 17.22 28.54 -10.06
CA SER A 197 18.19 29.25 -9.23
C SER A 197 17.99 30.74 -9.30
N THR A 198 18.38 31.47 -8.25
CA THR A 198 18.38 32.92 -8.24
C THR A 198 19.30 33.47 -9.32
N GLY A 199 18.85 34.49 -10.06
CA GLY A 199 19.56 35.09 -11.18
C GLY A 199 19.34 34.40 -12.54
N GLU A 200 18.70 33.23 -12.59
CA GLU A 200 18.35 32.52 -13.82
C GLU A 200 17.25 33.31 -14.59
N ILE A 201 17.27 33.25 -15.92
CA ILE A 201 16.22 33.79 -16.78
C ILE A 201 15.30 32.62 -17.14
N VAL A 202 14.01 32.77 -16.83
CA VAL A 202 12.97 31.77 -17.12
C VAL A 202 12.03 32.25 -18.22
N GLN A 203 11.41 31.27 -18.90
CA GLN A 203 10.40 31.49 -19.93
C GLN A 203 9.11 30.75 -19.59
N PRO A 204 7.96 31.12 -20.15
CA PRO A 204 6.71 30.41 -19.96
C PRO A 204 6.85 28.92 -20.25
N GLY A 205 6.33 28.08 -19.33
CA GLY A 205 6.43 26.63 -19.40
C GLY A 205 7.72 26.03 -18.79
N ARG A 206 8.70 26.84 -18.39
CA ARG A 206 9.90 26.36 -17.70
C ARG A 206 9.51 25.78 -16.34
N GLU A 207 9.82 24.49 -16.10
CA GLU A 207 9.65 23.83 -14.81
C GLU A 207 10.59 24.45 -13.76
N LEU A 208 10.00 24.92 -12.65
CA LEU A 208 10.73 25.53 -11.53
C LEU A 208 10.89 24.55 -10.36
N ALA A 209 9.83 23.80 -10.06
CA ALA A 209 9.83 22.78 -9.01
C ALA A 209 8.74 21.74 -9.27
N ARG A 210 8.91 20.56 -8.68
CA ARG A 210 7.84 19.56 -8.49
C ARG A 210 7.46 19.51 -7.03
N VAL A 211 6.16 19.52 -6.79
CA VAL A 211 5.61 19.55 -5.44
C VAL A 211 4.43 18.59 -5.32
N PHE A 212 4.12 18.21 -4.08
CA PHE A 212 2.95 17.40 -3.79
C PHE A 212 2.30 17.80 -2.45
N PRO A 213 1.00 17.53 -2.24
CA PRO A 213 0.31 17.85 -1.00
C PRO A 213 0.88 17.09 0.19
N SER A 214 1.05 17.78 1.33
CA SER A 214 1.62 17.19 2.54
C SER A 214 0.61 16.41 3.40
N ASN A 215 -0.68 16.55 3.15
CA ASN A 215 -1.74 16.01 4.01
C ASN A 215 -2.00 14.52 3.83
N ARG A 216 -1.56 13.91 2.72
CA ARG A 216 -1.90 12.54 2.35
C ARG A 216 -0.86 11.90 1.46
N LEU A 217 -0.59 10.61 1.69
CA LEU A 217 0.13 9.73 0.76
C LEU A 217 -0.73 8.52 0.44
N GLU A 218 -0.44 7.86 -0.66
CA GLU A 218 -1.17 6.71 -1.16
C GLU A 218 -0.22 5.55 -1.42
N VAL A 219 -0.70 4.32 -1.22
CA VAL A 219 -0.01 3.10 -1.60
C VAL A 219 -0.92 2.33 -2.54
N THR A 220 -0.49 2.11 -3.76
CA THR A 220 -1.23 1.27 -4.71
C THR A 220 -0.81 -0.18 -4.51
N VAL A 221 -1.77 -1.02 -4.18
CA VAL A 221 -1.59 -2.45 -3.91
C VAL A 221 -2.30 -3.24 -4.99
N SER A 222 -1.58 -4.15 -5.64
CA SER A 222 -2.16 -5.05 -6.64
C SER A 222 -2.67 -6.33 -5.96
N LEU A 223 -3.95 -6.60 -6.10
CA LEU A 223 -4.64 -7.74 -5.51
C LEU A 223 -5.24 -8.63 -6.61
N THR A 224 -5.23 -9.94 -6.37
CA THR A 224 -5.89 -10.92 -7.23
C THR A 224 -7.42 -10.84 -7.09
N ASP A 225 -8.14 -11.47 -8.01
CA ASP A 225 -9.61 -11.60 -7.98
C ASP A 225 -10.12 -12.25 -6.68
N ARG A 226 -9.39 -13.25 -6.17
CA ARG A 226 -9.71 -13.93 -4.90
C ARG A 226 -9.55 -12.99 -3.70
N GLU A 227 -8.48 -12.23 -3.66
CA GLU A 227 -8.19 -11.30 -2.56
C GLU A 227 -9.19 -10.15 -2.53
N ILE A 228 -9.54 -9.60 -3.69
CA ILE A 228 -10.51 -8.51 -3.75
C ILE A 228 -11.92 -8.98 -3.38
N ALA A 229 -12.29 -10.23 -3.70
CA ALA A 229 -13.55 -10.81 -3.28
C ALA A 229 -13.68 -10.91 -1.75
N LEU A 230 -12.55 -11.05 -1.03
CA LEU A 230 -12.52 -11.05 0.43
C LEU A 230 -12.67 -9.65 1.06
N LEU A 231 -12.62 -8.59 0.27
CA LEU A 231 -12.87 -7.22 0.75
C LEU A 231 -14.36 -6.85 0.76
N GLY A 232 -15.22 -7.67 0.17
CA GLY A 232 -16.67 -7.49 0.15
C GLY A 232 -17.13 -6.34 -0.74
N ASP A 233 -17.96 -5.46 -0.18
CA ASP A 233 -18.61 -4.36 -0.93
C ASP A 233 -17.66 -3.24 -1.39
N VAL A 234 -16.38 -3.54 -1.62
CA VAL A 234 -15.40 -2.57 -2.17
C VAL A 234 -15.90 -1.94 -3.46
N TRP A 235 -16.64 -2.72 -4.27
CA TRP A 235 -17.14 -2.28 -5.56
C TRP A 235 -18.21 -1.18 -5.48
N ARG A 236 -18.92 -1.05 -4.36
CA ARG A 236 -19.95 0.00 -4.18
C ARG A 236 -19.35 1.42 -4.14
N GLY A 237 -18.05 1.55 -3.87
CA GLY A 237 -17.36 2.83 -3.88
C GLY A 237 -16.69 3.20 -5.19
N VAL A 238 -16.54 2.24 -6.13
CA VAL A 238 -15.80 2.42 -7.38
C VAL A 238 -16.66 2.99 -8.50
N VAL A 239 -17.97 2.68 -8.50
CA VAL A 239 -18.89 3.11 -9.56
C VAL A 239 -19.74 4.28 -9.07
N GLY A 240 -19.14 5.48 -9.04
CA GLY A 240 -19.89 6.76 -9.10
C GLY A 240 -20.96 7.03 -8.05
N THR A 241 -21.06 6.25 -6.98
CA THR A 241 -22.08 6.46 -5.95
C THR A 241 -21.48 7.01 -4.68
N THR A 242 -21.80 8.24 -4.47
CA THR A 242 -21.67 9.11 -3.32
C THR A 242 -21.64 8.40 -1.96
N SER A 243 -20.56 8.63 -1.20
CA SER A 243 -20.61 9.01 0.22
C SER A 243 -20.90 8.00 1.31
N GLN A 244 -21.11 6.71 1.06
CA GLN A 244 -21.22 5.73 2.15
C GLN A 244 -20.37 4.46 1.93
N THR A 245 -19.19 4.61 1.35
CA THR A 245 -18.21 3.52 1.33
C THR A 245 -17.80 3.24 2.77
N ARG A 246 -18.17 2.08 3.27
CA ARG A 246 -17.66 1.57 4.55
C ARG A 246 -16.14 1.70 4.47
N LYS A 247 -15.57 2.59 5.26
CA LYS A 247 -14.12 2.81 5.28
C LYS A 247 -13.46 1.51 5.72
N ILE A 248 -12.94 0.75 4.78
CA ILE A 248 -12.20 -0.47 5.06
C ILE A 248 -10.90 -0.04 5.70
N SER A 249 -10.68 -0.51 6.92
CA SER A 249 -9.48 -0.21 7.69
C SER A 249 -8.29 -0.93 7.08
N ALA A 250 -7.17 -0.25 7.03
CA ALA A 250 -5.90 -0.79 6.57
C ALA A 250 -4.75 -0.27 7.45
N GLU A 251 -3.63 -0.95 7.44
CA GLU A 251 -2.38 -0.50 8.05
C GLU A 251 -1.28 -0.55 7.00
N VAL A 252 -0.52 0.52 6.88
CA VAL A 252 0.70 0.55 6.09
C VAL A 252 1.87 0.23 7.02
N VAL A 253 2.64 -0.79 6.66
CA VAL A 253 3.72 -1.35 7.47
C VAL A 253 5.03 -1.24 6.70
N ILE A 254 6.02 -0.61 7.30
CA ILE A 254 7.36 -0.53 6.72
C ILE A 254 8.38 -1.07 7.72
N ARG A 255 9.29 -1.88 7.22
CA ARG A 255 10.44 -2.33 7.99
C ARG A 255 11.58 -1.33 7.84
N TYR A 256 11.93 -0.68 8.93
CA TYR A 256 13.06 0.23 9.00
C TYR A 256 14.14 -0.36 9.92
N GLY A 257 15.15 -0.96 9.33
CA GLY A 257 16.13 -1.77 10.08
C GLY A 257 15.47 -2.96 10.80
N ALA A 258 15.60 -3.03 12.11
CA ALA A 258 14.97 -4.05 12.94
C ALA A 258 13.54 -3.68 13.42
N GLN A 259 13.09 -2.46 13.15
CA GLN A 259 11.80 -1.94 13.63
C GLN A 259 10.71 -2.06 12.57
N LEU A 260 9.50 -2.39 12.99
CA LEU A 260 8.29 -2.35 12.18
C LEU A 260 7.51 -1.09 12.54
N LEU A 261 7.41 -0.18 11.58
CA LEU A 261 6.67 1.05 11.70
C LEU A 261 5.29 0.86 11.06
N ARG A 262 4.23 1.33 11.73
CA ARG A 262 2.85 1.17 11.29
C ARG A 262 2.14 2.51 11.24
N TRP A 263 1.46 2.78 10.13
CA TRP A 263 0.59 3.95 9.96
C TRP A 263 -0.83 3.48 9.75
N PRO A 264 -1.80 4.05 10.48
CA PRO A 264 -3.20 3.80 10.21
C PRO A 264 -3.54 4.31 8.81
N ALA A 265 -4.25 3.51 8.08
CA ALA A 265 -4.62 3.75 6.70
C ALA A 265 -6.05 3.32 6.43
N ARG A 266 -6.57 3.68 5.28
CA ARG A 266 -7.88 3.23 4.81
C ARG A 266 -7.84 2.93 3.32
N VAL A 267 -8.65 1.99 2.89
CA VAL A 267 -8.92 1.81 1.47
C VAL A 267 -9.66 3.05 0.97
N ASP A 268 -9.14 3.65 -0.07
CA ASP A 268 -9.71 4.85 -0.68
C ASP A 268 -10.55 4.52 -1.90
N ARG A 269 -9.96 3.80 -2.84
CA ARG A 269 -10.61 3.40 -4.09
C ARG A 269 -9.95 2.14 -4.68
N VAL A 270 -10.68 1.51 -5.59
CA VAL A 270 -10.13 0.53 -6.54
C VAL A 270 -10.02 1.23 -7.89
N GLU A 271 -8.93 1.05 -8.60
CA GLU A 271 -8.79 1.57 -9.95
C GLU A 271 -9.73 0.82 -10.90
N ALA A 272 -10.33 1.55 -11.84
CA ALA A 272 -11.31 0.98 -12.77
C ALA A 272 -10.70 0.06 -13.83
N ALA A 273 -9.37 0.01 -13.92
CA ALA A 273 -8.63 -0.80 -14.88
C ALA A 273 -7.96 -1.99 -14.18
N VAL A 274 -8.09 -3.17 -14.77
CA VAL A 274 -7.34 -4.37 -14.40
C VAL A 274 -6.04 -4.38 -15.18
N ASP A 275 -4.93 -4.67 -14.53
CA ASP A 275 -3.66 -4.87 -15.23
C ASP A 275 -3.76 -6.12 -16.12
N PRO A 276 -3.66 -5.99 -17.45
CA PRO A 276 -3.84 -7.11 -18.35
C PRO A 276 -2.72 -8.15 -18.29
N THR A 277 -1.54 -7.74 -17.80
CA THR A 277 -0.35 -8.60 -17.72
C THR A 277 -0.41 -9.50 -16.50
N THR A 278 -0.72 -8.91 -15.35
CA THR A 278 -0.76 -9.61 -14.07
C THR A 278 -2.15 -10.10 -13.69
N ARG A 279 -3.20 -9.59 -14.35
CA ARG A 279 -4.62 -9.84 -14.05
C ARG A 279 -4.98 -9.46 -12.62
N THR A 280 -4.37 -8.39 -12.12
CA THR A 280 -4.61 -7.89 -10.76
C THR A 280 -5.39 -6.58 -10.80
N PHE A 281 -6.13 -6.36 -9.72
CA PHE A 281 -6.84 -5.11 -9.44
C PHE A 281 -5.98 -4.20 -8.59
N ASN A 282 -5.86 -2.96 -8.96
CA ASN A 282 -5.13 -1.98 -8.18
C ASN A 282 -6.04 -1.33 -7.14
N LEU A 283 -5.71 -1.58 -5.88
CA LEU A 283 -6.38 -0.98 -4.73
C LEU A 283 -5.51 0.16 -4.19
N VAL A 284 -6.10 1.33 -4.06
CA VAL A 284 -5.40 2.50 -3.50
C VAL A 284 -5.75 2.64 -2.03
N VAL A 285 -4.71 2.59 -1.20
CA VAL A 285 -4.78 2.75 0.24
C VAL A 285 -4.19 4.10 0.62
N ALA A 286 -4.94 4.91 1.35
CA ALA A 286 -4.56 6.24 1.75
C ALA A 286 -4.09 6.29 3.20
N VAL A 287 -3.00 7.00 3.41
CA VAL A 287 -2.47 7.38 4.73
C VAL A 287 -2.67 8.88 4.89
N ASP A 288 -3.53 9.27 5.81
CA ASP A 288 -3.73 10.67 6.14
C ASP A 288 -2.67 11.10 7.19
N ASN A 289 -2.16 12.32 7.06
CA ASN A 289 -1.12 12.90 7.93
C ASN A 289 0.14 12.00 8.05
N PRO A 290 0.80 11.65 6.95
CA PRO A 290 1.92 10.70 6.92
C PRO A 290 3.15 11.17 7.71
N TRP A 291 3.19 12.45 8.09
CA TRP A 291 4.26 13.08 8.86
C TRP A 291 4.10 12.92 10.37
N GLN A 292 2.93 12.46 10.84
CA GLN A 292 2.77 12.09 12.24
C GLN A 292 3.56 10.80 12.50
N ALA A 293 4.16 10.74 13.69
CA ALA A 293 4.94 9.60 14.10
C ALA A 293 4.14 8.30 13.95
N ALA A 294 4.76 7.27 13.37
CA ALA A 294 4.18 5.95 13.28
C ALA A 294 3.76 5.44 14.66
N ALA A 295 2.62 4.76 14.73
CA ALA A 295 2.24 4.05 15.95
C ALA A 295 3.24 2.91 16.17
N MET A 296 4.13 3.07 17.14
CA MET A 296 5.12 2.06 17.50
C MET A 296 4.48 1.01 18.41
N LYS A 297 4.40 -0.23 17.94
CA LYS A 297 4.38 -1.40 18.84
C LYS A 297 5.84 -1.69 19.21
N ALA A 298 6.45 -0.89 20.06
CA ALA A 298 7.83 -1.10 20.43
C ALA A 298 8.11 -0.78 21.88
N VAL A 299 8.80 -1.70 22.45
CA VAL A 299 9.63 -1.62 23.62
C VAL A 299 10.53 -0.39 23.57
N SER A 300 10.28 0.55 24.52
CA SER A 300 11.23 1.54 25.07
C SER A 300 12.19 2.24 24.10
N THR A 301 11.81 3.35 23.52
CA THR A 301 12.46 4.70 23.57
C THR A 301 11.70 5.68 22.64
N PRO A 302 11.41 6.92 23.03
CA PRO A 302 10.82 7.92 22.15
C PRO A 302 11.92 8.62 21.35
N SER A 303 12.56 7.95 20.45
CA SER A 303 13.37 8.58 19.42
C SER A 303 12.52 8.66 18.15
N SER A 304 12.46 9.84 17.58
CA SER A 304 11.75 10.25 16.39
C SER A 304 11.58 9.13 15.35
N SER A 305 10.38 8.55 15.30
CA SER A 305 10.01 7.63 14.21
C SER A 305 10.14 8.37 12.90
N PRO A 306 10.84 7.83 11.90
CA PRO A 306 10.90 8.45 10.58
C PRO A 306 9.47 8.59 10.02
N PRO A 307 9.17 9.70 9.31
CA PRO A 307 7.89 9.86 8.62
C PRO A 307 7.78 8.88 7.45
N LEU A 308 6.56 8.68 6.95
CA LEU A 308 6.32 7.95 5.73
C LEU A 308 6.78 8.79 4.54
N LEU A 309 7.75 8.31 3.77
CA LEU A 309 8.33 9.05 2.64
C LEU A 309 7.86 8.49 1.30
N VAL A 310 7.74 9.38 0.31
CA VAL A 310 7.50 9.01 -1.09
C VAL A 310 8.65 8.14 -1.60
N GLY A 311 8.32 7.08 -2.34
CA GLY A 311 9.29 6.14 -2.89
C GLY A 311 9.63 4.97 -1.97
N MET A 312 9.14 4.94 -0.72
CA MET A 312 9.29 3.76 0.14
C MET A 312 8.42 2.62 -0.37
N TYR A 313 8.94 1.39 -0.26
CA TYR A 313 8.16 0.19 -0.49
C TYR A 313 7.51 -0.26 0.82
N ALA A 314 6.19 -0.34 0.82
CA ALA A 314 5.40 -0.63 2.01
C ALA A 314 4.60 -1.92 1.83
N GLN A 315 4.49 -2.68 2.91
CA GLN A 315 3.51 -3.73 3.07
C GLN A 315 2.20 -3.11 3.57
N VAL A 316 1.07 -3.57 3.06
CA VAL A 316 -0.25 -3.09 3.46
C VAL A 316 -1.05 -4.26 3.98
N GLU A 317 -1.56 -4.14 5.20
CA GLU A 317 -2.48 -5.08 5.82
C GLU A 317 -3.89 -4.50 5.76
N ILE A 318 -4.82 -5.19 5.09
CA ILE A 318 -6.19 -4.71 4.86
C ILE A 318 -7.15 -5.63 5.61
N GLU A 319 -8.08 -5.05 6.37
CA GLU A 319 -9.11 -5.82 7.06
C GLU A 319 -10.22 -6.21 6.08
N GLY A 320 -10.27 -7.49 5.71
CA GLY A 320 -11.28 -8.06 4.84
C GLY A 320 -12.54 -8.51 5.57
N LEU A 321 -13.41 -9.21 4.83
CA LEU A 321 -14.67 -9.77 5.33
C LEU A 321 -14.47 -10.74 6.49
N ARG A 322 -15.56 -10.95 7.23
CA ARG A 322 -15.74 -12.04 8.18
C ARG A 322 -16.64 -13.09 7.53
N PRO A 323 -16.09 -14.10 6.85
CA PRO A 323 -16.90 -15.05 6.06
C PRO A 323 -17.65 -16.08 6.92
N GLY A 324 -17.73 -15.89 8.22
CA GLY A 324 -18.28 -16.86 9.20
C GLY A 324 -17.22 -17.23 10.25
N PRO A 325 -17.44 -18.30 11.03
CA PRO A 325 -16.42 -18.78 11.96
C PRO A 325 -15.23 -19.34 11.17
N PHE A 326 -14.04 -18.80 11.46
CA PHE A 326 -12.80 -19.25 10.83
C PHE A 326 -11.67 -19.35 11.86
N ALA A 327 -10.62 -20.08 11.52
CA ALA A 327 -9.42 -20.20 12.33
C ALA A 327 -8.17 -19.79 11.54
N LYS A 328 -7.15 -19.33 12.27
CA LYS A 328 -5.81 -19.08 11.77
C LYS A 328 -4.92 -20.24 12.16
N ILE A 329 -4.30 -20.87 11.19
CA ILE A 329 -3.36 -21.95 11.40
C ILE A 329 -2.02 -21.62 10.76
N PRO A 330 -0.89 -22.13 11.27
CA PRO A 330 0.37 -22.05 10.55
C PRO A 330 0.26 -22.73 9.18
N ARG A 331 0.72 -22.07 8.10
CA ARG A 331 0.63 -22.64 6.73
C ARG A 331 1.25 -24.05 6.64
N LYS A 332 2.34 -24.30 7.37
CA LYS A 332 3.00 -25.62 7.45
C LYS A 332 2.11 -26.75 7.99
N ALA A 333 1.02 -26.43 8.69
CA ALA A 333 0.07 -27.41 9.22
C ALA A 333 -1.04 -27.77 8.21
N LEU A 334 -1.17 -27.01 7.12
CA LEU A 334 -2.05 -27.33 5.99
C LEU A 334 -1.35 -28.36 5.10
N ARG A 335 -1.95 -29.54 4.95
CA ARG A 335 -1.43 -30.65 4.17
C ARG A 335 -2.16 -30.76 2.85
N ASP A 336 -1.42 -30.96 1.76
CA ASP A 336 -1.95 -31.06 0.40
C ASP A 336 -2.93 -29.94 0.01
N GLY A 337 -2.80 -28.77 0.68
CA GLY A 337 -3.64 -27.60 0.46
C GLY A 337 -5.09 -27.70 0.96
N GLN A 338 -5.53 -28.86 1.47
CA GLN A 338 -6.94 -29.12 1.81
C GLN A 338 -7.17 -29.92 3.07
N HIS A 339 -6.13 -30.40 3.75
CA HIS A 339 -6.27 -31.25 4.93
C HIS A 339 -5.50 -30.69 6.12
N ILE A 340 -6.02 -30.93 7.30
CA ILE A 340 -5.33 -30.67 8.58
C ILE A 340 -5.30 -31.94 9.41
N TRP A 341 -4.31 -32.04 10.27
CA TRP A 341 -4.16 -33.12 11.23
C TRP A 341 -4.57 -32.63 12.59
N ILE A 342 -5.54 -33.33 13.20
CA ILE A 342 -6.09 -32.98 14.51
C ILE A 342 -5.78 -34.14 15.47
N LEU A 343 -5.44 -33.80 16.68
CA LEU A 343 -5.33 -34.77 17.77
C LEU A 343 -6.71 -34.96 18.41
N SER A 344 -7.23 -36.20 18.34
CA SER A 344 -8.47 -36.58 19.01
C SER A 344 -8.28 -36.66 20.52
N ASP A 345 -9.38 -36.62 21.30
CA ASP A 345 -9.39 -36.83 22.75
C ASP A 345 -8.83 -38.21 23.14
N SER A 346 -8.93 -39.18 22.24
CA SER A 346 -8.33 -40.53 22.38
C SER A 346 -6.82 -40.58 22.07
N LYS A 347 -6.16 -39.44 21.84
CA LYS A 347 -4.76 -39.32 21.44
C LYS A 347 -4.44 -40.03 20.11
N THR A 348 -5.37 -40.04 19.19
CA THR A 348 -5.21 -40.57 17.83
C THR A 348 -5.22 -39.47 16.80
N LEU A 349 -4.59 -39.73 15.65
CA LEU A 349 -4.59 -38.86 14.49
C LEU A 349 -5.96 -38.86 13.82
N GLU A 350 -6.54 -37.68 13.62
CA GLU A 350 -7.67 -37.45 12.72
C GLU A 350 -7.25 -36.56 11.56
N ILE A 351 -7.50 -36.99 10.34
CA ILE A 351 -7.26 -36.22 9.11
C ILE A 351 -8.57 -35.58 8.68
N ARG A 352 -8.67 -34.27 8.74
CA ARG A 352 -9.89 -33.53 8.40
C ARG A 352 -9.72 -32.66 7.16
N PRO A 353 -10.63 -32.77 6.18
CA PRO A 353 -10.65 -31.84 5.06
C PRO A 353 -11.11 -30.44 5.56
N VAL A 354 -10.53 -29.38 5.01
CA VAL A 354 -10.86 -28.00 5.34
C VAL A 354 -11.01 -27.15 4.09
N SER A 355 -11.90 -26.16 4.18
CA SER A 355 -12.03 -25.15 3.14
C SER A 355 -11.05 -24.00 3.41
N LEU A 356 -10.09 -23.83 2.50
CA LEU A 356 -9.13 -22.74 2.56
C LEU A 356 -9.82 -21.45 2.08
N LEU A 357 -9.86 -20.45 2.96
CA LEU A 357 -10.41 -19.12 2.67
C LEU A 357 -9.36 -18.19 2.08
N TYR A 358 -8.18 -18.17 2.71
CA TYR A 358 -7.04 -17.33 2.31
C TYR A 358 -5.75 -17.88 2.89
N GLU A 359 -4.64 -17.67 2.22
CA GLU A 359 -3.32 -18.02 2.74
C GLU A 359 -2.28 -16.93 2.48
N THR A 360 -1.34 -16.84 3.39
CA THR A 360 -0.11 -16.05 3.28
C THR A 360 1.09 -16.97 3.38
N ASP A 361 2.30 -16.47 3.27
CA ASP A 361 3.52 -17.29 3.42
C ASP A 361 3.61 -18.01 4.75
N GLN A 362 2.99 -17.49 5.81
CA GLN A 362 3.11 -18.03 7.16
C GLN A 362 1.80 -18.58 7.74
N ILE A 363 0.65 -18.04 7.33
CA ILE A 363 -0.66 -18.31 7.95
C ILE A 363 -1.65 -18.75 6.87
N ALA A 364 -2.43 -19.77 7.15
CA ALA A 364 -3.62 -20.16 6.40
C ALA A 364 -4.88 -19.85 7.23
N TYR A 365 -5.90 -19.32 6.55
CA TYR A 365 -7.23 -19.05 7.11
C TYR A 365 -8.16 -20.14 6.61
N ILE A 366 -8.71 -20.92 7.52
CA ILE A 366 -9.60 -22.04 7.20
C ILE A 366 -11.00 -21.81 7.78
N ALA A 367 -12.03 -22.19 7.04
CA ALA A 367 -13.39 -22.23 7.57
C ALA A 367 -13.50 -23.31 8.66
N LEU A 368 -14.29 -23.03 9.70
CA LEU A 368 -14.55 -24.00 10.79
C LEU A 368 -15.79 -24.88 10.52
N ASP A 369 -16.27 -24.91 9.28
CA ASP A 369 -17.44 -25.71 8.91
C ASP A 369 -17.13 -27.21 9.13
N GLY A 370 -17.93 -27.85 10.01
CA GLY A 370 -17.73 -29.27 10.34
C GLY A 370 -16.58 -29.58 11.30
N LEU A 371 -15.91 -28.56 11.83
CA LEU A 371 -14.86 -28.71 12.83
C LEU A 371 -15.36 -28.30 14.23
N PRO A 372 -14.84 -28.89 15.31
CA PRO A 372 -15.12 -28.41 16.66
C PRO A 372 -14.60 -26.97 16.83
N PRO A 373 -15.24 -26.12 17.64
CA PRO A 373 -14.83 -24.72 17.81
C PRO A 373 -13.44 -24.59 18.45
N ARG A 374 -12.97 -25.62 19.14
CA ARG A 374 -11.61 -25.72 19.68
C ARG A 374 -11.06 -27.08 19.39
N PHE A 375 -9.85 -27.15 18.87
CA PHE A 375 -9.19 -28.43 18.57
C PHE A 375 -7.67 -28.27 18.70
N GLN A 376 -6.99 -29.42 18.85
CA GLN A 376 -5.54 -29.49 18.90
C GLN A 376 -4.99 -29.82 17.53
N LEU A 377 -4.35 -28.85 16.89
CA LEU A 377 -3.74 -28.96 15.57
C LEU A 377 -2.33 -29.51 15.66
N ILE A 378 -2.01 -30.54 14.90
CA ILE A 378 -0.66 -31.09 14.81
C ILE A 378 0.15 -30.27 13.82
N THR A 379 1.23 -29.65 14.30
CA THR A 379 2.09 -28.76 13.52
C THR A 379 3.41 -29.39 13.10
N SER A 380 3.80 -30.50 13.72
CA SER A 380 5.00 -31.29 13.36
C SER A 380 4.78 -32.08 12.08
N ASP A 381 5.87 -32.32 11.35
CA ASP A 381 5.85 -33.18 10.18
C ASP A 381 6.03 -34.65 10.57
N MET A 382 5.35 -35.57 9.89
CA MET A 382 5.45 -37.00 10.07
C MET A 382 5.68 -37.68 8.74
N ARG A 383 6.59 -38.65 8.69
CA ARG A 383 6.90 -39.40 7.45
C ARG A 383 5.74 -40.26 6.96
N VAL A 384 4.95 -40.77 7.89
CA VAL A 384 3.77 -41.60 7.62
C VAL A 384 2.67 -41.14 8.56
N ALA A 385 1.54 -40.72 8.00
CA ALA A 385 0.33 -40.32 8.72
C ALA A 385 -0.81 -41.24 8.27
N VAL A 386 -1.39 -41.99 9.22
CA VAL A 386 -2.52 -42.89 8.95
C VAL A 386 -3.64 -42.51 9.91
N GLU A 387 -4.85 -42.40 9.42
CA GLU A 387 -6.05 -42.15 10.21
C GLU A 387 -6.15 -43.13 11.40
N GLY A 388 -6.44 -42.62 12.59
CA GLY A 388 -6.54 -43.43 13.80
C GLY A 388 -5.22 -43.83 14.45
N MET A 389 -4.07 -43.44 13.94
CA MET A 389 -2.76 -43.76 14.49
C MET A 389 -2.58 -43.12 15.89
N ALA A 390 -2.10 -43.91 16.87
CA ALA A 390 -1.80 -43.38 18.21
C ALA A 390 -0.62 -42.40 18.17
N LEU A 391 -0.72 -41.31 18.91
CA LEU A 391 0.25 -40.23 18.97
C LEU A 391 0.65 -39.93 20.43
N ARG A 392 1.87 -39.42 20.59
CA ARG A 392 2.35 -38.85 21.87
C ARG A 392 2.56 -37.34 21.66
N THR A 393 2.07 -36.59 22.62
CA THR A 393 2.31 -35.13 22.64
C THR A 393 3.60 -34.83 23.37
N ALA A 394 4.39 -33.89 22.87
CA ALA A 394 5.49 -33.32 23.65
C ALA A 394 4.87 -32.53 24.81
N ASP A 395 5.25 -32.88 26.03
CA ASP A 395 4.83 -32.14 27.21
C ASP A 395 5.45 -30.74 27.16
N PRO A 396 4.68 -29.66 27.25
CA PRO A 396 5.23 -28.31 27.14
C PRO A 396 6.22 -27.97 28.25
N ASP A 397 6.23 -28.74 29.37
CA ASP A 397 7.11 -28.52 30.53
C ASP A 397 8.42 -29.32 30.51
N ASN A 398 8.58 -30.29 29.60
CA ASN A 398 9.81 -31.06 29.47
C ASN A 398 10.51 -30.66 28.15
N GLY A 399 11.38 -29.68 28.25
CA GLY A 399 12.28 -29.33 27.17
C GLY A 399 13.11 -30.53 26.67
N PRO A 400 13.64 -30.51 25.43
CA PRO A 400 14.38 -31.62 24.85
C PRO A 400 15.52 -32.02 25.80
N PRO A 401 15.76 -33.37 26.02
CA PRO A 401 16.85 -33.82 26.85
C PRO A 401 18.16 -33.23 26.29
N ARG A 402 18.91 -32.54 27.14
CA ARG A 402 20.27 -32.11 26.82
C ARG A 402 21.08 -33.33 26.39
N PRO A 403 21.81 -33.26 25.26
CA PRO A 403 22.73 -34.36 24.95
C PRO A 403 23.72 -34.51 26.09
N ALA A 404 23.79 -35.74 26.62
CA ALA A 404 24.84 -36.13 27.55
C ALA A 404 26.20 -35.98 26.84
N ASN A 405 27.12 -35.27 27.50
CA ASN A 405 28.53 -35.14 27.07
C ASN A 405 29.20 -36.51 26.93
#